data_204c4264e560a120da9d30434f78c496
#
_entry.id   204c4264e560a120da9d30434f78c496
#
_cell.length_a   1.000
_cell.length_b   1.000
_cell.length_c   1.000
_cell.angle_alpha   90.00
_cell.angle_beta   90.00
_cell.angle_gamma   90.00
#
_symmetry.space_group_name_H-M   'P 1'
#
loop_
_entity.id
_entity.type
_entity.pdbx_description
1 polymer ?
#
loop_
_entity_poly.entity_id
_entity_poly.type
_entity_poly.pdbx_seq_one_letter_code
_entity_poly.pdbx_strand_id
1 'polypeptide(L)'
;MIRRFSFADLDRILKIERQAFPKSPYDVATFLNLYRLYPETFWVYVQRTHGWEKGQILGYIVFARDGHIISIAVDPEWRKKGVGKALLERGMNQPRIKKVRAEVRMSNKGAQAFYEQTGFRVVRVVPNYYGDEDALIVEKNAQ
;
A
#
# COMPACT_ATOMS: atom_id res chain seq x y z
N MET A 1 1.43 4.15 14.94
CA MET A 1 1.08 5.55 14.57
C MET A 1 1.24 5.75 13.07
N ILE A 2 0.31 6.42 12.44
CA ILE A 2 0.37 6.68 11.00
C ILE A 2 0.62 8.18 10.81
N ARG A 3 1.58 8.51 9.94
CA ARG A 3 1.89 9.89 9.57
C ARG A 3 2.20 9.98 8.08
N ARG A 4 2.26 11.19 7.56
CA ARG A 4 2.64 11.40 6.16
C ARG A 4 4.10 11.02 5.93
N PHE A 5 4.36 10.53 4.73
CA PHE A 5 5.71 10.23 4.25
C PHE A 5 6.57 11.48 4.20
N SER A 6 7.86 11.34 4.49
CA SER A 6 8.87 12.37 4.26
C SER A 6 10.09 11.75 3.57
N PHE A 7 10.95 12.60 2.99
CA PHE A 7 12.13 12.10 2.27
C PHE A 7 13.05 11.23 3.13
N ALA A 8 13.09 11.47 4.44
CA ALA A 8 13.89 10.66 5.34
C ALA A 8 13.44 9.19 5.40
N ASP A 9 12.21 8.91 4.96
CA ASP A 9 11.65 7.56 4.98
C ASP A 9 12.00 6.75 3.73
N LEU A 10 12.54 7.39 2.71
CA LEU A 10 12.66 6.81 1.36
C LEU A 10 13.45 5.51 1.34
N ASP A 11 14.61 5.44 1.98
CA ASP A 11 15.44 4.23 1.97
C ASP A 11 14.71 3.04 2.56
N ARG A 12 13.99 3.26 3.65
CA ARG A 12 13.22 2.21 4.31
C ARG A 12 12.05 1.75 3.45
N ILE A 13 11.34 2.69 2.82
CA ILE A 13 10.22 2.40 1.91
C ILE A 13 10.71 1.58 0.72
N LEU A 14 11.85 1.94 0.13
CA LEU A 14 12.43 1.18 -0.98
C LEU A 14 12.74 -0.26 -0.60
N LYS A 15 13.25 -0.47 0.61
CA LYS A 15 13.53 -1.81 1.11
C LYS A 15 12.26 -2.65 1.26
N ILE A 16 11.22 -2.07 1.86
CA ILE A 16 9.92 -2.73 2.03
C ILE A 16 9.31 -3.06 0.66
N GLU A 17 9.39 -2.12 -0.29
CA GLU A 17 8.87 -2.31 -1.64
C GLU A 17 9.55 -3.49 -2.34
N ARG A 18 10.88 -3.55 -2.29
CA ARG A 18 11.63 -4.64 -2.94
C ARG A 18 11.28 -6.00 -2.35
N GLN A 19 11.02 -6.06 -1.05
CA GLN A 19 10.63 -7.30 -0.39
C GLN A 19 9.21 -7.72 -0.74
N ALA A 20 8.30 -6.74 -0.91
CA ALA A 20 6.91 -7.01 -1.20
C ALA A 20 6.67 -7.32 -2.69
N PHE A 21 7.41 -6.66 -3.59
CA PHE A 21 7.20 -6.74 -5.03
C PHE A 21 8.50 -7.03 -5.77
N PRO A 22 9.07 -8.24 -5.58
CA PRO A 22 10.39 -8.55 -6.16
C PRO A 22 10.42 -8.56 -7.68
N LYS A 23 9.27 -8.78 -8.35
CA LYS A 23 9.22 -8.83 -9.82
C LYS A 23 9.34 -7.46 -10.47
N SER A 24 8.74 -6.44 -9.86
CA SER A 24 8.74 -5.09 -10.44
C SER A 24 8.55 -4.05 -9.33
N PRO A 25 9.55 -3.89 -8.45
CA PRO A 25 9.44 -2.88 -7.40
C PRO A 25 9.54 -1.47 -7.98
N TYR A 26 8.86 -0.52 -7.37
CA TYR A 26 9.04 0.89 -7.69
C TYR A 26 10.45 1.34 -7.31
N ASP A 27 11.02 2.21 -8.12
CA ASP A 27 12.33 2.79 -7.86
C ASP A 27 12.22 4.16 -7.16
N VAL A 28 13.37 4.78 -6.91
CA VAL A 28 13.44 6.10 -6.28
C VAL A 28 12.63 7.13 -7.04
N ALA A 29 12.82 7.20 -8.37
CA ALA A 29 12.14 8.20 -9.21
C ALA A 29 10.61 8.05 -9.12
N THR A 30 10.11 6.82 -9.11
CA THR A 30 8.67 6.54 -9.00
C THR A 30 8.13 7.04 -7.65
N PHE A 31 8.80 6.72 -6.55
CA PHE A 31 8.34 7.18 -5.23
C PHE A 31 8.40 8.70 -5.08
N LEU A 32 9.43 9.35 -5.61
CA LEU A 32 9.50 10.81 -5.60
C LEU A 32 8.36 11.44 -6.40
N ASN A 33 8.02 10.84 -7.53
CA ASN A 33 6.89 11.28 -8.34
C ASN A 33 5.56 11.08 -7.61
N LEU A 34 5.38 9.94 -6.94
CA LEU A 34 4.18 9.68 -6.15
C LEU A 34 4.05 10.67 -5.00
N TYR A 35 5.15 11.00 -4.34
CA TYR A 35 5.14 12.02 -3.29
C TYR A 35 4.73 13.39 -3.85
N ARG A 36 5.23 13.74 -5.03
CA ARG A 36 4.86 15.01 -5.69
C ARG A 36 3.37 15.05 -6.02
N LEU A 37 2.81 13.93 -6.49
CA LEU A 37 1.40 13.84 -6.89
C LEU A 37 0.44 13.71 -5.71
N TYR A 38 0.82 12.97 -4.69
CA TYR A 38 -0.05 12.60 -3.57
C TYR A 38 0.59 12.89 -2.21
N PRO A 39 1.05 14.12 -1.96
CA PRO A 39 1.77 14.41 -0.70
C PRO A 39 0.90 14.26 0.55
N GLU A 40 -0.41 14.40 0.41
CA GLU A 40 -1.34 14.32 1.54
C GLU A 40 -1.86 12.92 1.79
N THR A 41 -1.70 12.01 0.83
CA THR A 41 -2.24 10.66 0.89
C THR A 41 -1.18 9.58 0.72
N PHE A 42 0.05 9.92 1.01
CA PHE A 42 1.17 8.99 1.10
C PHE A 42 1.53 8.88 2.58
N TRP A 43 1.13 7.77 3.22
CA TRP A 43 1.30 7.56 4.65
C TRP A 43 2.25 6.41 4.95
N VAL A 44 2.91 6.53 6.11
CA VAL A 44 3.75 5.46 6.66
C VAL A 44 3.24 5.08 8.04
N TYR A 45 3.37 3.79 8.36
CA TYR A 45 3.05 3.27 9.69
C TYR A 45 4.35 3.22 10.49
N VAL A 46 4.38 3.91 11.63
CA VAL A 46 5.56 4.02 12.46
C VAL A 46 5.27 3.37 13.81
N GLN A 47 6.14 2.45 14.20
CA GLN A 47 6.14 1.89 15.56
C GLN A 47 7.26 2.52 16.35
N ARG A 48 6.91 3.12 17.48
CA ARG A 48 7.90 3.64 18.41
C ARG A 48 8.18 2.60 19.46
N THR A 49 9.45 2.23 19.60
CA THR A 49 9.92 1.37 20.67
C THR A 49 10.67 2.20 21.68
N HIS A 50 10.68 1.75 22.94
CA HIS A 50 11.41 2.42 24.02
C HIS A 50 12.86 2.71 23.62
N GLY A 51 13.28 3.96 23.76
CA GLY A 51 14.64 4.39 23.44
C GLY A 51 14.89 4.81 22.00
N TRP A 52 13.89 4.71 21.11
CA TRP A 52 14.04 5.11 19.71
C TRP A 52 13.13 6.31 19.42
N GLU A 53 13.72 7.51 19.37
CA GLU A 53 12.97 8.74 19.14
C GLU A 53 12.27 8.79 17.79
N LYS A 54 12.89 8.19 16.74
CA LYS A 54 12.38 8.25 15.38
C LYS A 54 11.40 7.14 15.04
N GLY A 55 11.38 6.05 15.82
CA GLY A 55 10.54 4.91 15.53
C GLY A 55 11.03 4.09 14.34
N GLN A 56 10.31 3.01 14.04
CA GLN A 56 10.59 2.13 12.91
C GLN A 56 9.42 2.12 11.95
N ILE A 57 9.68 2.30 10.66
CA ILE A 57 8.63 2.22 9.63
C ILE A 57 8.37 0.74 9.31
N LEU A 58 7.12 0.32 9.45
CA LEU A 58 6.68 -1.04 9.25
C LEU A 58 5.92 -1.24 7.95
N GLY A 59 5.46 -0.18 7.33
CA GLY A 59 4.69 -0.25 6.10
C GLY A 59 4.33 1.14 5.58
N TYR A 60 3.76 1.16 4.37
CA TYR A 60 3.31 2.40 3.75
C TYR A 60 2.09 2.15 2.86
N ILE A 61 1.39 3.22 2.53
CA ILE A 61 0.33 3.23 1.53
C ILE A 61 0.39 4.53 0.73
N VAL A 62 0.17 4.44 -0.56
CA VAL A 62 -0.05 5.60 -1.44
C VAL A 62 -1.45 5.49 -2.01
N PHE A 63 -2.24 6.53 -1.81
CA PHE A 63 -3.66 6.53 -2.12
C PHE A 63 -3.97 7.70 -3.05
N ALA A 64 -4.58 7.42 -4.20
CA ALA A 64 -5.06 8.47 -5.09
C ALA A 64 -6.40 9.02 -4.60
N ARG A 65 -6.71 10.25 -4.98
CA ARG A 65 -7.89 10.97 -4.48
C ARG A 65 -9.23 10.34 -4.84
N ASP A 66 -9.26 9.52 -5.87
CA ASP A 66 -10.47 8.86 -6.36
C ASP A 66 -10.72 7.48 -5.74
N GLY A 67 -9.89 7.07 -4.79
CA GLY A 67 -10.03 5.77 -4.14
C GLY A 67 -9.13 4.67 -4.68
N HIS A 68 -8.21 5.00 -5.60
CA HIS A 68 -7.27 4.01 -6.13
C HIS A 68 -6.09 3.84 -5.18
N ILE A 69 -5.86 2.63 -4.71
CA ILE A 69 -4.67 2.29 -3.94
C ILE A 69 -3.55 2.10 -4.96
N ILE A 70 -2.62 3.06 -5.01
CA ILE A 70 -1.49 3.00 -5.93
C ILE A 70 -0.53 1.90 -5.50
N SER A 71 -0.20 1.86 -4.20
CA SER A 71 0.63 0.81 -3.62
C SER A 71 0.41 0.72 -2.13
N ILE A 72 0.51 -0.47 -1.59
CA ILE A 72 0.52 -0.73 -0.15
C ILE A 72 1.49 -1.89 0.10
N ALA A 73 2.34 -1.74 1.09
CA ALA A 73 3.26 -2.80 1.46
C ALA A 73 3.59 -2.75 2.95
N VAL A 74 3.85 -3.92 3.52
CA VAL A 74 4.19 -4.09 4.93
C VAL A 74 5.47 -4.91 5.01
N ASP A 75 6.36 -4.56 5.95
CA ASP A 75 7.55 -5.34 6.25
C ASP A 75 7.13 -6.81 6.48
N PRO A 76 7.78 -7.79 5.84
CA PRO A 76 7.42 -9.19 5.98
C PRO A 76 7.35 -9.69 7.43
N GLU A 77 8.20 -9.17 8.31
CA GLU A 77 8.21 -9.55 9.73
C GLU A 77 7.01 -9.01 10.50
N TRP A 78 6.30 -8.03 9.92
CA TRP A 78 5.18 -7.36 10.58
C TRP A 78 3.83 -7.62 9.90
N ARG A 79 3.78 -8.58 8.99
CA ARG A 79 2.52 -9.00 8.34
C ARG A 79 1.62 -9.72 9.35
N LYS A 80 0.30 -9.69 9.07
CA LYS A 80 -0.74 -10.31 9.91
C LYS A 80 -0.82 -9.72 11.33
N LYS A 81 -0.32 -8.51 11.51
CA LYS A 81 -0.34 -7.79 12.81
C LYS A 81 -1.17 -6.51 12.75
N GLY A 82 -1.94 -6.32 11.68
CA GLY A 82 -2.86 -5.19 11.58
C GLY A 82 -2.26 -3.94 10.94
N VAL A 83 -0.99 -3.93 10.54
CA VAL A 83 -0.35 -2.75 9.95
C VAL A 83 -1.01 -2.36 8.62
N GLY A 84 -1.15 -3.31 7.71
CA GLY A 84 -1.79 -3.07 6.41
C GLY A 84 -3.23 -2.64 6.55
N LYS A 85 -3.97 -3.27 7.44
CA LYS A 85 -5.37 -2.91 7.72
C LYS A 85 -5.49 -1.48 8.24
N ALA A 86 -4.61 -1.07 9.16
CA ALA A 86 -4.61 0.28 9.69
C ALA A 86 -4.31 1.33 8.63
N LEU A 87 -3.33 1.06 7.75
CA LEU A 87 -3.01 1.94 6.63
C LEU A 87 -4.20 2.07 5.68
N LEU A 88 -4.83 0.95 5.36
CA LEU A 88 -5.99 0.93 4.47
C LEU A 88 -7.15 1.73 5.06
N GLU A 89 -7.45 1.55 6.34
CA GLU A 89 -8.51 2.27 7.03
C GLU A 89 -8.24 3.78 7.03
N ARG A 90 -6.99 4.18 7.19
CA ARG A 90 -6.62 5.60 7.13
C ARG A 90 -6.99 6.21 5.77
N GLY A 91 -6.71 5.52 4.67
CA GLY A 91 -7.08 5.96 3.34
C GLY A 91 -8.58 6.00 3.15
N MET A 92 -9.27 4.97 3.60
CA MET A 92 -10.72 4.84 3.42
C MET A 92 -11.53 5.83 4.25
N ASN A 93 -10.99 6.37 5.32
CA ASN A 93 -11.67 7.34 6.18
C ASN A 93 -11.77 8.74 5.59
N GLN A 94 -11.27 8.96 4.37
CA GLN A 94 -11.43 10.25 3.70
C GLN A 94 -12.89 10.42 3.26
N PRO A 95 -13.57 11.55 3.61
CA PRO A 95 -15.02 11.68 3.41
C PRO A 95 -15.49 11.55 1.96
N ARG A 96 -14.65 11.92 0.99
CA ARG A 96 -15.00 11.87 -0.44
C ARG A 96 -14.77 10.51 -1.08
N ILE A 97 -14.12 9.59 -0.39
CA ILE A 97 -13.85 8.25 -0.93
C ILE A 97 -15.08 7.38 -0.69
N LYS A 98 -15.71 6.93 -1.78
CA LYS A 98 -16.88 6.06 -1.70
C LYS A 98 -16.56 4.62 -2.05
N LYS A 99 -15.61 4.42 -2.95
CA LYS A 99 -15.19 3.11 -3.42
C LYS A 99 -13.67 3.08 -3.52
N VAL A 100 -13.09 1.97 -3.10
CA VAL A 100 -11.64 1.75 -3.09
C VAL A 100 -11.33 0.60 -4.01
N ARG A 101 -10.28 0.73 -4.81
CA ARG A 101 -9.87 -0.30 -5.77
C ARG A 101 -8.35 -0.46 -5.80
N ALA A 102 -7.92 -1.64 -6.22
CA ALA A 102 -6.51 -1.94 -6.42
C ALA A 102 -6.34 -3.00 -7.50
N GLU A 103 -5.14 -3.05 -8.10
CA GLU A 103 -4.70 -4.11 -8.98
C GLU A 103 -3.79 -5.05 -8.22
N VAL A 104 -3.97 -6.35 -8.42
CA VAL A 104 -3.18 -7.39 -7.75
C VAL A 104 -2.68 -8.37 -8.78
N ARG A 105 -1.38 -8.68 -8.75
CA ARG A 105 -0.84 -9.73 -9.63
C ARG A 105 -1.52 -11.06 -9.35
N MET A 106 -1.84 -11.78 -10.42
CA MET A 106 -2.50 -13.09 -10.30
C MET A 106 -1.69 -14.05 -9.43
N SER A 107 -0.37 -13.95 -9.45
CA SER A 107 0.52 -14.80 -8.64
C SER A 107 0.68 -14.34 -7.20
N ASN A 108 0.24 -13.13 -6.87
CA ASN A 108 0.45 -12.58 -5.52
C ASN A 108 -0.66 -13.05 -4.57
N LYS A 109 -0.52 -14.27 -4.06
CA LYS A 109 -1.52 -14.89 -3.18
C LYS A 109 -1.64 -14.18 -1.83
N GLY A 110 -0.54 -13.64 -1.33
CA GLY A 110 -0.56 -12.88 -0.07
C GLY A 110 -1.41 -11.62 -0.17
N ALA A 111 -1.25 -10.86 -1.25
CA ALA A 111 -2.07 -9.66 -1.48
C ALA A 111 -3.53 -10.02 -1.68
N GLN A 112 -3.82 -11.09 -2.43
CA GLN A 112 -5.19 -11.55 -2.63
C GLN A 112 -5.87 -11.89 -1.31
N ALA A 113 -5.16 -12.61 -0.43
CA ALA A 113 -5.67 -12.96 0.89
C ALA A 113 -5.91 -11.72 1.74
N PHE A 114 -4.98 -10.76 1.71
CA PHE A 114 -5.12 -9.50 2.44
C PHE A 114 -6.37 -8.74 2.02
N TYR A 115 -6.59 -8.58 0.72
CA TYR A 115 -7.75 -7.86 0.22
C TYR A 115 -9.05 -8.61 0.53
N GLU A 116 -9.07 -9.92 0.38
CA GLU A 116 -10.24 -10.73 0.74
C GLU A 116 -10.59 -10.58 2.22
N GLN A 117 -9.59 -10.69 3.10
CA GLN A 117 -9.79 -10.57 4.55
C GLN A 117 -10.25 -9.18 4.98
N THR A 118 -9.92 -8.15 4.21
CA THR A 118 -10.35 -6.79 4.50
C THR A 118 -11.63 -6.38 3.79
N GLY A 119 -12.32 -7.34 3.14
CA GLY A 119 -13.64 -7.12 2.58
C GLY A 119 -13.70 -6.73 1.12
N PHE A 120 -12.58 -6.80 0.40
CA PHE A 120 -12.56 -6.55 -1.04
C PHE A 120 -13.04 -7.78 -1.79
N ARG A 121 -13.59 -7.57 -2.98
CA ARG A 121 -13.98 -8.62 -3.90
C ARG A 121 -13.32 -8.40 -5.26
N VAL A 122 -13.06 -9.50 -5.97
CA VAL A 122 -12.57 -9.44 -7.35
C VAL A 122 -13.75 -9.05 -8.25
N VAL A 123 -13.57 -7.97 -9.01
CA VAL A 123 -14.62 -7.50 -9.93
C VAL A 123 -14.24 -7.73 -11.39
N ARG A 124 -12.97 -7.93 -11.68
CA ARG A 124 -12.50 -8.07 -13.06
C ARG A 124 -11.11 -8.66 -13.09
N VAL A 125 -10.78 -9.33 -14.21
CA VAL A 125 -9.42 -9.75 -14.55
C VAL A 125 -9.01 -8.95 -15.77
N VAL A 126 -7.83 -8.34 -15.73
CA VAL A 126 -7.25 -7.63 -16.89
C VAL A 126 -6.11 -8.49 -17.43
N PRO A 127 -6.30 -9.10 -18.61
CA PRO A 127 -5.26 -9.96 -19.17
C PRO A 127 -4.00 -9.18 -19.49
N ASN A 128 -2.86 -9.79 -19.19
CA ASN A 128 -1.54 -9.27 -19.53
C ASN A 128 -1.26 -7.84 -19.03
N TYR A 129 -1.90 -7.48 -17.91
CA TYR A 129 -1.79 -6.12 -17.34
C TYR A 129 -0.34 -5.74 -17.02
N TYR A 130 0.42 -6.69 -16.45
CA TYR A 130 1.81 -6.48 -16.06
C TYR A 130 2.81 -6.85 -17.14
N GLY A 131 2.35 -7.32 -18.30
CA GLY A 131 3.20 -7.80 -19.39
C GLY A 131 3.61 -9.27 -19.23
N ASP A 132 3.84 -9.73 -18.03
CA ASP A 132 4.22 -11.10 -17.70
C ASP A 132 3.10 -11.89 -17.03
N GLU A 133 2.04 -11.24 -16.59
CA GLU A 133 0.88 -11.90 -15.98
C GLU A 133 -0.34 -10.99 -15.93
N ASP A 134 -1.48 -11.57 -15.64
CA ASP A 134 -2.76 -10.86 -15.52
C ASP A 134 -2.86 -10.14 -14.19
N ALA A 135 -3.76 -9.15 -14.12
CA ALA A 135 -4.13 -8.48 -12.88
C ALA A 135 -5.55 -8.85 -12.47
N LEU A 136 -5.75 -9.03 -11.17
CA LEU A 136 -7.08 -9.01 -10.57
C LEU A 136 -7.38 -7.58 -10.15
N ILE A 137 -8.57 -7.09 -10.48
CA ILE A 137 -9.06 -5.82 -9.97
C ILE A 137 -9.96 -6.10 -8.78
N VAL A 138 -9.59 -5.57 -7.63
CA VAL A 138 -10.36 -5.75 -6.40
C VAL A 138 -10.98 -4.43 -5.97
N GLU A 139 -12.19 -4.50 -5.42
CA GLU A 139 -12.95 -3.33 -5.00
C GLU A 139 -13.62 -3.56 -3.65
N LYS A 140 -13.82 -2.45 -2.95
CA LYS A 140 -14.62 -2.41 -1.73
C LYS A 140 -15.28 -1.04 -1.60
N ASN A 141 -16.51 -1.01 -1.10
CA ASN A 141 -17.13 0.24 -0.68
C ASN A 141 -16.43 0.74 0.58
N ALA A 142 -16.17 2.05 0.65
CA ALA A 142 -15.47 2.65 1.78
C ALA A 142 -16.33 2.76 3.03
N GLN A 143 -17.63 2.59 2.88
CA GLN A 143 -18.59 2.71 3.99
C GLN A 143 -19.39 1.44 4.18
#